data_d142e600b50095cbf502a32be6723090
#
_entry.id   d142e600b50095cbf502a32be6723090
#
_cell.length_a   1.000
_cell.length_b   1.000
_cell.length_c   1.000
_cell.angle_alpha   90.00
_cell.angle_beta   90.00
_cell.angle_gamma   90.00
#
_symmetry.space_group_name_H-M   'P 1'
#
loop_
_entity.id
_entity.type
_entity.pdbx_description
1 polymer ?
#
loop_
_entity_poly.entity_id
_entity_poly.type
_entity_poly.pdbx_seq_one_letter_code
_entity_poly.pdbx_strand_id
1 'polypeptide(L)'
;CTLFAPYEGEESFEELNTNEDVQKYFKKIFPDLVPLIPDLCEQFFSNPTSSMAIMRTYPWHVDDKSILIGDAAHATVPFYGQGMNAGFEDCRILDELLDKHNNNFKTCFKEYSQVRKPNGDGVQDLSMHNFIVMRDKTADIKFLLQKKIEQKFAQQYPEKWVPLYSMVSFSNIPYSEAWQVGMKQEKMMQSIMNISNINETWDSEEIMEKMLGLI
;
A
#
# COMPACT_ATOMS: atom_id res chain seq x y z
N CYS A 1 -19.13 2.83 2.67
CA CYS A 1 -18.23 2.08 3.57
C CYS A 1 -17.79 0.79 2.90
N THR A 2 -16.52 0.40 3.08
CA THR A 2 -15.99 -0.85 2.55
C THR A 2 -15.48 -1.68 3.72
N LEU A 3 -15.94 -2.94 3.83
CA LEU A 3 -15.50 -3.88 4.85
C LEU A 3 -14.44 -4.81 4.27
N PHE A 4 -13.32 -4.95 4.97
CA PHE A 4 -12.31 -5.97 4.74
C PHE A 4 -12.31 -6.92 5.94
N ALA A 5 -12.59 -8.20 5.70
CA ALA A 5 -12.63 -9.23 6.72
C ALA A 5 -12.07 -10.56 6.17
N PRO A 6 -11.68 -11.51 7.01
CA PRO A 6 -11.38 -12.87 6.58
C PRO A 6 -12.56 -13.48 5.81
N TYR A 7 -12.26 -14.35 4.85
CA TYR A 7 -13.31 -15.06 4.12
C TYR A 7 -13.84 -16.25 4.95
N GLU A 8 -12.94 -16.96 5.63
CA GLU A 8 -13.20 -18.16 6.42
C GLU A 8 -12.71 -17.97 7.87
N GLY A 9 -13.26 -18.75 8.81
CA GLY A 9 -12.89 -18.76 10.21
C GLY A 9 -13.78 -17.85 11.07
N GLU A 10 -13.35 -17.58 12.31
CA GLU A 10 -14.09 -16.72 13.23
C GLU A 10 -14.16 -15.27 12.71
N GLU A 11 -15.32 -14.63 12.87
CA GLU A 11 -15.58 -13.24 12.46
C GLU A 11 -15.32 -13.02 10.95
N SER A 12 -15.68 -13.98 10.11
CA SER A 12 -15.47 -14.03 8.68
C SER A 12 -16.76 -13.80 7.88
N PHE A 13 -16.63 -13.58 6.58
CA PHE A 13 -17.77 -13.50 5.67
C PHE A 13 -18.61 -14.79 5.64
N GLU A 14 -17.98 -15.96 5.84
CA GLU A 14 -18.65 -17.26 5.86
C GLU A 14 -19.68 -17.38 7.00
N GLU A 15 -19.48 -16.68 8.11
CA GLU A 15 -20.39 -16.69 9.25
C GLU A 15 -21.53 -15.66 9.14
N LEU A 16 -21.50 -14.75 8.17
CA LEU A 16 -22.45 -13.65 8.03
C LEU A 16 -23.58 -13.99 7.04
N ASN A 17 -24.44 -14.96 7.43
CA ASN A 17 -25.44 -15.52 6.52
C ASN A 17 -26.87 -14.98 6.76
N THR A 18 -27.12 -14.39 7.92
CA THR A 18 -28.45 -13.86 8.29
C THR A 18 -28.36 -12.41 8.75
N ASN A 19 -29.50 -11.71 8.75
CA ASN A 19 -29.58 -10.35 9.30
C ASN A 19 -29.12 -10.29 10.77
N GLU A 20 -29.39 -11.35 11.53
CA GLU A 20 -29.00 -11.44 12.94
C GLU A 20 -27.49 -11.56 13.08
N ASP A 21 -26.85 -12.38 12.25
CA ASP A 21 -25.38 -12.53 12.24
C ASP A 21 -24.70 -11.21 11.90
N VAL A 22 -25.16 -10.54 10.84
CA VAL A 22 -24.63 -9.24 10.42
C VAL A 22 -24.79 -8.20 11.54
N GLN A 23 -25.97 -8.10 12.13
CA GLN A 23 -26.19 -7.14 13.22
C GLN A 23 -25.34 -7.45 14.45
N LYS A 24 -25.18 -8.72 14.80
CA LYS A 24 -24.36 -9.15 15.94
C LYS A 24 -22.90 -8.81 15.71
N TYR A 25 -22.37 -9.12 14.51
CA TYR A 25 -21.02 -8.82 14.11
C TYR A 25 -20.73 -7.32 14.17
N PHE A 26 -21.56 -6.50 13.51
CA PHE A 26 -21.33 -5.06 13.47
C PHE A 26 -21.52 -4.40 14.84
N LYS A 27 -22.46 -4.85 15.67
CA LYS A 27 -22.59 -4.36 17.06
C LYS A 27 -21.38 -4.71 17.92
N LYS A 28 -20.71 -5.84 17.66
CA LYS A 28 -19.52 -6.26 18.38
C LYS A 28 -18.28 -5.49 17.94
N ILE A 29 -18.06 -5.38 16.63
CA ILE A 29 -16.80 -4.86 16.06
C ILE A 29 -16.88 -3.35 15.81
N PHE A 30 -18.02 -2.85 15.35
CA PHE A 30 -18.24 -1.46 14.94
C PHE A 30 -19.49 -0.85 15.56
N PRO A 31 -19.61 -0.82 16.90
CA PRO A 31 -20.83 -0.38 17.58
C PRO A 31 -21.27 1.06 17.20
N ASP A 32 -20.29 1.94 16.96
CA ASP A 32 -20.54 3.34 16.60
C ASP A 32 -21.02 3.51 15.15
N LEU A 33 -20.77 2.52 14.28
CA LEU A 33 -21.17 2.55 12.88
C LEU A 33 -22.64 2.16 12.71
N VAL A 34 -23.15 1.24 13.53
CA VAL A 34 -24.50 0.68 13.39
C VAL A 34 -25.61 1.75 13.33
N PRO A 35 -25.63 2.78 14.20
CA PRO A 35 -26.66 3.82 14.14
C PRO A 35 -26.55 4.72 12.90
N LEU A 36 -25.43 4.72 12.20
CA LEU A 36 -25.19 5.54 11.02
C LEU A 36 -25.65 4.87 9.72
N ILE A 37 -25.93 3.56 9.75
CA ILE A 37 -26.37 2.77 8.58
C ILE A 37 -27.70 2.08 8.91
N PRO A 38 -28.84 2.76 8.78
CA PRO A 38 -30.15 2.20 9.17
C PRO A 38 -30.54 0.93 8.39
N ASP A 39 -30.09 0.81 7.16
CA ASP A 39 -30.35 -0.27 6.20
C ASP A 39 -29.15 -1.21 6.05
N LEU A 40 -28.31 -1.35 7.11
CA LEU A 40 -27.06 -2.12 7.12
C LEU A 40 -27.21 -3.52 6.52
N CYS A 41 -28.21 -4.29 6.93
CA CYS A 41 -28.39 -5.66 6.48
C CYS A 41 -28.78 -5.73 5.01
N GLU A 42 -29.64 -4.83 4.54
CA GLU A 42 -30.03 -4.73 3.14
C GLU A 42 -28.81 -4.41 2.26
N GLN A 43 -28.02 -3.41 2.64
CA GLN A 43 -26.80 -3.04 1.94
C GLN A 43 -25.77 -4.17 1.97
N PHE A 44 -25.60 -4.85 3.10
CA PHE A 44 -24.66 -5.95 3.23
C PHE A 44 -24.95 -7.09 2.23
N PHE A 45 -26.20 -7.53 2.15
CA PHE A 45 -26.60 -8.62 1.28
C PHE A 45 -26.81 -8.23 -0.19
N SER A 46 -27.06 -6.96 -0.49
CA SER A 46 -27.18 -6.48 -1.88
C SER A 46 -25.82 -6.28 -2.55
N ASN A 47 -24.76 -6.13 -1.79
CA ASN A 47 -23.40 -5.96 -2.32
C ASN A 47 -22.65 -7.30 -2.33
N PRO A 48 -21.99 -7.67 -3.46
CA PRO A 48 -21.27 -8.92 -3.54
C PRO A 48 -19.98 -8.88 -2.70
N THR A 49 -19.72 -9.97 -1.99
CA THR A 49 -18.41 -10.23 -1.39
C THR A 49 -17.45 -10.72 -2.48
N SER A 50 -16.27 -10.11 -2.55
CA SER A 50 -15.24 -10.45 -3.53
C SER A 50 -13.91 -10.73 -2.86
N SER A 51 -13.16 -11.70 -3.39
CA SER A 51 -11.77 -11.90 -3.01
C SER A 51 -10.88 -10.85 -3.67
N MET A 52 -9.80 -10.47 -2.99
CA MET A 52 -8.77 -9.61 -3.55
C MET A 52 -7.62 -10.44 -4.09
N ALA A 53 -7.08 -10.03 -5.23
CA ALA A 53 -5.95 -10.71 -5.85
C ALA A 53 -4.90 -9.70 -6.35
N ILE A 54 -3.64 -10.11 -6.28
CA ILE A 54 -2.53 -9.45 -6.97
C ILE A 54 -2.18 -10.30 -8.18
N MET A 55 -2.12 -9.67 -9.35
CA MET A 55 -1.72 -10.34 -10.58
C MET A 55 -0.45 -9.71 -11.11
N ARG A 56 0.63 -10.50 -11.19
CA ARG A 56 1.90 -10.09 -11.79
C ARG A 56 2.06 -10.76 -13.14
N THR A 57 2.15 -9.95 -14.18
CA THR A 57 2.30 -10.42 -15.56
C THR A 57 3.60 -9.90 -16.16
N TYR A 58 4.11 -10.62 -17.18
CA TYR A 58 5.22 -10.20 -18.03
C TYR A 58 5.41 -11.20 -19.17
N PRO A 59 5.75 -10.77 -20.38
CA PRO A 59 5.87 -9.39 -20.85
C PRO A 59 4.52 -8.69 -20.98
N TRP A 60 4.51 -7.35 -20.96
CA TRP A 60 3.28 -6.56 -21.10
C TRP A 60 2.92 -6.23 -22.55
N HIS A 61 3.68 -6.71 -23.52
CA HIS A 61 3.43 -6.45 -24.94
C HIS A 61 3.62 -7.68 -25.80
N VAL A 62 2.98 -7.67 -26.94
CA VAL A 62 3.18 -8.65 -28.02
C VAL A 62 3.54 -7.87 -29.28
N ASP A 63 4.84 -7.83 -29.62
CA ASP A 63 5.39 -7.06 -30.73
C ASP A 63 4.89 -5.60 -30.74
N ASP A 64 4.29 -5.19 -31.85
CA ASP A 64 3.67 -3.87 -32.07
C ASP A 64 2.11 -3.94 -32.07
N LYS A 65 1.52 -5.08 -31.62
CA LYS A 65 0.11 -5.36 -31.80
C LYS A 65 -0.74 -5.09 -30.56
N SER A 66 -0.19 -5.33 -29.36
CA SER A 66 -0.91 -5.17 -28.12
C SER A 66 0.00 -4.84 -26.96
N ILE A 67 -0.54 -4.11 -25.99
CA ILE A 67 0.14 -3.75 -24.72
C ILE A 67 -0.88 -3.83 -23.58
N LEU A 68 -0.41 -4.24 -22.40
CA LEU A 68 -1.18 -4.24 -21.16
C LEU A 68 -0.85 -2.96 -20.38
N ILE A 69 -1.87 -2.29 -19.84
CA ILE A 69 -1.75 -1.12 -19.00
C ILE A 69 -2.68 -1.24 -17.78
N GLY A 70 -2.38 -0.52 -16.71
CA GLY A 70 -3.21 -0.51 -15.50
C GLY A 70 -3.39 -1.90 -14.89
N ASP A 71 -4.58 -2.19 -14.41
CA ASP A 71 -4.91 -3.46 -13.74
C ASP A 71 -4.69 -4.69 -14.62
N ALA A 72 -4.78 -4.57 -15.95
CA ALA A 72 -4.46 -5.66 -16.86
C ALA A 72 -2.97 -6.08 -16.79
N ALA A 73 -2.08 -5.15 -16.43
CA ALA A 73 -0.65 -5.37 -16.31
C ALA A 73 -0.22 -5.67 -14.86
N HIS A 74 -0.79 -4.96 -13.88
CA HIS A 74 -0.36 -4.98 -12.49
C HIS A 74 -1.50 -4.77 -11.49
N ALA A 75 -2.56 -5.58 -11.57
CA ALA A 75 -3.65 -5.53 -10.60
C ALA A 75 -3.11 -5.62 -9.17
N THR A 76 -3.57 -4.74 -8.30
CA THR A 76 -3.11 -4.63 -6.91
C THR A 76 -4.28 -4.59 -5.93
N VAL A 77 -3.99 -4.84 -4.65
CA VAL A 77 -4.97 -4.69 -3.56
C VAL A 77 -5.10 -3.21 -3.14
N PRO A 78 -6.27 -2.76 -2.64
CA PRO A 78 -6.58 -1.33 -2.49
C PRO A 78 -5.96 -0.65 -1.27
N PHE A 79 -5.07 -1.30 -0.52
CA PHE A 79 -4.62 -0.83 0.79
C PHE A 79 -3.75 0.44 0.78
N TYR A 80 -3.15 0.79 -0.35
CA TYR A 80 -2.50 2.11 -0.55
C TYR A 80 -3.37 3.08 -1.36
N GLY A 81 -4.42 2.60 -2.03
CA GLY A 81 -5.26 3.41 -2.92
C GLY A 81 -4.54 3.93 -4.16
N GLN A 82 -3.46 3.26 -4.61
CA GLN A 82 -2.60 3.74 -5.70
C GLN A 82 -2.85 3.06 -7.05
N GLY A 83 -3.75 2.08 -7.15
CA GLY A 83 -4.01 1.37 -8.42
C GLY A 83 -4.42 2.31 -9.54
N MET A 84 -5.38 3.21 -9.30
CA MET A 84 -5.83 4.19 -10.28
C MET A 84 -4.70 5.18 -10.66
N ASN A 85 -3.93 5.67 -9.69
CA ASN A 85 -2.82 6.60 -9.94
C ASN A 85 -1.72 5.92 -10.77
N ALA A 86 -1.39 4.67 -10.48
CA ALA A 86 -0.43 3.87 -11.27
C ALA A 86 -0.92 3.67 -12.72
N GLY A 87 -2.23 3.41 -12.92
CA GLY A 87 -2.83 3.29 -14.24
C GLY A 87 -2.81 4.60 -15.03
N PHE A 88 -3.07 5.74 -14.42
CA PHE A 88 -2.94 7.05 -15.06
C PHE A 88 -1.48 7.39 -15.39
N GLU A 89 -0.55 7.01 -14.52
CA GLU A 89 0.88 7.14 -14.81
C GLU A 89 1.29 6.27 -16.00
N ASP A 90 0.73 5.07 -16.14
CA ASP A 90 0.94 4.21 -17.30
C ASP A 90 0.53 4.91 -18.59
N CYS A 91 -0.64 5.55 -18.61
CA CYS A 91 -1.13 6.28 -19.77
C CYS A 91 -0.19 7.45 -20.13
N ARG A 92 0.25 8.23 -19.12
CA ARG A 92 1.19 9.35 -19.31
C ARG A 92 2.52 8.87 -19.89
N ILE A 93 3.11 7.82 -19.31
CA ILE A 93 4.40 7.30 -19.78
C ILE A 93 4.28 6.70 -21.19
N LEU A 94 3.16 6.02 -21.48
CA LEU A 94 2.92 5.49 -22.82
C LEU A 94 2.82 6.61 -23.86
N ASP A 95 2.12 7.69 -23.56
CA ASP A 95 1.97 8.86 -24.41
C ASP A 95 3.33 9.51 -24.69
N GLU A 96 4.14 9.77 -23.66
CA GLU A 96 5.49 10.30 -23.78
C GLU A 96 6.41 9.41 -24.66
N LEU A 97 6.27 8.08 -24.53
CA LEU A 97 7.04 7.14 -25.35
C LEU A 97 6.55 7.04 -26.80
N LEU A 98 5.27 7.23 -27.05
CA LEU A 98 4.72 7.32 -28.41
C LEU A 98 5.29 8.53 -29.14
N ASP A 99 5.34 9.68 -28.49
CA ASP A 99 5.94 10.90 -29.03
C ASP A 99 7.46 10.71 -29.27
N LYS A 100 8.16 10.22 -28.26
CA LYS A 100 9.62 9.96 -28.34
C LYS A 100 10.01 9.07 -29.51
N HIS A 101 9.19 8.06 -29.80
CA HIS A 101 9.46 7.07 -30.86
C HIS A 101 8.69 7.33 -32.16
N ASN A 102 8.10 8.52 -32.34
CA ASN A 102 7.33 8.87 -33.53
C ASN A 102 6.28 7.78 -33.88
N ASN A 103 5.55 7.29 -32.88
CA ASN A 103 4.55 6.22 -33.02
C ASN A 103 5.09 4.89 -33.53
N ASN A 104 6.38 4.60 -33.36
CA ASN A 104 6.91 3.27 -33.58
C ASN A 104 6.50 2.33 -32.43
N PHE A 105 5.35 1.71 -32.55
CA PHE A 105 4.75 0.86 -31.50
C PHE A 105 5.68 -0.26 -31.02
N LYS A 106 6.44 -0.87 -31.90
CA LYS A 106 7.36 -1.95 -31.52
C LYS A 106 8.41 -1.50 -30.52
N THR A 107 9.02 -0.36 -30.76
CA THR A 107 10.04 0.21 -29.86
C THR A 107 9.39 0.78 -28.60
N CYS A 108 8.27 1.50 -28.76
CA CYS A 108 7.51 2.10 -27.68
C CYS A 108 7.04 1.04 -26.67
N PHE A 109 6.35 -0.02 -27.11
CA PHE A 109 5.80 -1.05 -26.24
C PHE A 109 6.87 -1.83 -25.49
N LYS A 110 7.99 -2.09 -26.17
CA LYS A 110 9.15 -2.72 -25.53
C LYS A 110 9.73 -1.85 -24.42
N GLU A 111 9.98 -0.58 -24.69
CA GLU A 111 10.54 0.36 -23.71
C GLU A 111 9.55 0.58 -22.55
N TYR A 112 8.27 0.79 -22.86
CA TYR A 112 7.22 0.90 -21.85
C TYR A 112 7.23 -0.29 -20.88
N SER A 113 7.20 -1.51 -21.38
CA SER A 113 7.24 -2.72 -20.54
C SER A 113 8.48 -2.75 -19.64
N GLN A 114 9.63 -2.31 -20.12
CA GLN A 114 10.87 -2.28 -19.34
C GLN A 114 10.86 -1.20 -18.25
N VAL A 115 10.36 -0.02 -18.55
CA VAL A 115 10.33 1.13 -17.63
C VAL A 115 9.24 0.97 -16.58
N ARG A 116 8.06 0.48 -16.98
CA ARG A 116 6.89 0.39 -16.08
C ARG A 116 6.87 -0.86 -15.21
N LYS A 117 7.43 -1.97 -15.67
CA LYS A 117 7.44 -3.24 -14.91
C LYS A 117 7.96 -3.12 -13.48
N PRO A 118 9.12 -2.47 -13.21
CA PRO A 118 9.59 -2.29 -11.84
C PRO A 118 8.62 -1.49 -10.98
N ASN A 119 7.93 -0.49 -11.55
CA ASN A 119 6.96 0.33 -10.84
C ASN A 119 5.64 -0.41 -10.58
N GLY A 120 5.18 -1.21 -11.54
CA GLY A 120 4.04 -2.11 -11.35
C GLY A 120 4.29 -3.13 -10.23
N ASP A 121 5.47 -3.75 -10.20
CA ASP A 121 5.85 -4.63 -9.09
C ASP A 121 5.96 -3.86 -7.77
N GLY A 122 6.54 -2.66 -7.80
CA GLY A 122 6.70 -1.80 -6.63
C GLY A 122 5.36 -1.42 -5.99
N VAL A 123 4.36 -0.98 -6.77
CA VAL A 123 3.05 -0.63 -6.22
C VAL A 123 2.32 -1.85 -5.62
N GLN A 124 2.53 -3.04 -6.19
CA GLN A 124 1.98 -4.28 -5.66
C GLN A 124 2.65 -4.69 -4.34
N ASP A 125 3.97 -4.59 -4.25
CA ASP A 125 4.73 -4.86 -3.01
C ASP A 125 4.35 -3.87 -1.91
N LEU A 126 4.26 -2.59 -2.22
CA LEU A 126 3.79 -1.54 -1.31
C LEU A 126 2.39 -1.82 -0.78
N SER A 127 1.45 -2.18 -1.67
CA SER A 127 0.06 -2.45 -1.29
C SER A 127 -0.07 -3.68 -0.40
N MET A 128 0.68 -4.75 -0.69
CA MET A 128 0.71 -5.95 0.14
C MET A 128 1.37 -5.68 1.50
N HIS A 129 2.46 -4.93 1.52
CA HIS A 129 3.11 -4.51 2.77
C HIS A 129 2.15 -3.72 3.65
N ASN A 130 1.43 -2.75 3.07
CA ASN A 130 0.48 -1.94 3.81
C ASN A 130 -0.73 -2.76 4.31
N PHE A 131 -1.17 -3.76 3.55
CA PHE A 131 -2.17 -4.72 4.03
C PHE A 131 -1.73 -5.39 5.34
N ILE A 132 -0.50 -5.93 5.36
CA ILE A 132 0.05 -6.59 6.56
C ILE A 132 0.15 -5.60 7.73
N VAL A 133 0.61 -4.37 7.46
CA VAL A 133 0.70 -3.31 8.48
C VAL A 133 -0.68 -2.99 9.05
N MET A 134 -1.67 -2.78 8.21
CA MET A 134 -3.03 -2.44 8.65
C MET A 134 -3.71 -3.58 9.41
N ARG A 135 -3.51 -4.83 8.98
CA ARG A 135 -4.09 -6.00 9.60
C ARG A 135 -3.44 -6.34 10.96
N ASP A 136 -2.11 -6.30 11.02
CA ASP A 136 -1.37 -6.93 12.13
C ASP A 136 -0.69 -5.92 13.08
N LYS A 137 -0.39 -4.69 12.62
CA LYS A 137 0.51 -3.79 13.37
C LYS A 137 -0.16 -2.53 13.93
N THR A 138 -1.37 -2.21 13.52
CA THR A 138 -2.02 -0.92 13.91
C THR A 138 -2.29 -0.78 15.40
N ALA A 139 -2.44 -1.88 16.12
CA ALA A 139 -2.62 -1.91 17.58
C ALA A 139 -1.34 -2.31 18.35
N ASP A 140 -0.24 -2.59 17.66
CA ASP A 140 1.02 -2.98 18.29
C ASP A 140 1.72 -1.75 18.90
N ILE A 141 1.94 -1.78 20.22
CA ILE A 141 2.56 -0.66 20.96
C ILE A 141 3.98 -0.38 20.46
N LYS A 142 4.75 -1.41 20.08
CA LYS A 142 6.10 -1.24 19.55
C LYS A 142 6.07 -0.57 18.18
N PHE A 143 5.15 -0.97 17.32
CA PHE A 143 4.96 -0.34 16.03
C PHE A 143 4.52 1.13 16.15
N LEU A 144 3.61 1.43 17.08
CA LEU A 144 3.20 2.83 17.35
C LEU A 144 4.36 3.67 17.87
N LEU A 145 5.23 3.13 18.73
CA LEU A 145 6.44 3.79 19.17
C LEU A 145 7.42 4.03 18.02
N GLN A 146 7.64 3.01 17.17
CA GLN A 146 8.44 3.15 15.96
C GLN A 146 7.95 4.33 15.09
N LYS A 147 6.64 4.42 14.86
CA LYS A 147 6.06 5.52 14.07
C LYS A 147 6.25 6.89 14.73
N LYS A 148 6.22 6.99 16.05
CA LYS A 148 6.55 8.25 16.76
C LYS A 148 8.00 8.66 16.55
N ILE A 149 8.94 7.71 16.61
CA ILE A 149 10.36 7.97 16.35
C ILE A 149 10.57 8.45 14.92
N GLU A 150 10.03 7.72 13.94
CA GLU A 150 10.10 8.07 12.51
C GLU A 150 9.54 9.47 12.25
N GLN A 151 8.38 9.80 12.85
CA GLN A 151 7.75 11.10 12.70
C GLN A 151 8.62 12.22 13.27
N LYS A 152 9.16 12.04 14.48
CA LYS A 152 10.05 13.02 15.10
C LYS A 152 11.30 13.24 14.26
N PHE A 153 11.91 12.15 13.78
CA PHE A 153 13.11 12.22 12.94
C PHE A 153 12.83 12.92 11.62
N ALA A 154 11.72 12.61 10.95
CA ALA A 154 11.30 13.27 9.71
C ALA A 154 11.04 14.78 9.90
N GLN A 155 10.47 15.18 11.03
CA GLN A 155 10.26 16.61 11.35
C GLN A 155 11.59 17.34 11.55
N GLN A 156 12.57 16.70 12.18
CA GLN A 156 13.87 17.30 12.47
C GLN A 156 14.80 17.28 11.24
N TYR A 157 14.69 16.28 10.40
CA TYR A 157 15.55 16.05 9.23
C TYR A 157 14.74 15.72 7.95
N PRO A 158 13.86 16.63 7.47
CA PRO A 158 12.95 16.37 6.36
C PRO A 158 13.67 16.04 5.05
N GLU A 159 14.88 16.58 4.85
CA GLU A 159 15.70 16.30 3.65
C GLU A 159 16.37 14.91 3.68
N LYS A 160 16.42 14.27 4.86
CA LYS A 160 17.08 12.98 5.03
C LYS A 160 16.11 11.82 5.21
N TRP A 161 14.90 12.12 5.66
CA TRP A 161 13.89 11.10 5.93
C TRP A 161 12.51 11.53 5.46
N VAL A 162 12.06 10.90 4.38
CA VAL A 162 10.67 11.01 3.94
C VAL A 162 9.98 9.70 4.31
N PRO A 163 8.93 9.71 5.14
CA PRO A 163 8.19 8.50 5.49
C PRO A 163 7.65 7.79 4.24
N LEU A 164 7.67 6.45 4.25
CA LEU A 164 7.24 5.64 3.10
C LEU A 164 5.84 6.02 2.61
N TYR A 165 4.90 6.24 3.52
CA TYR A 165 3.55 6.66 3.15
C TYR A 165 3.54 8.01 2.40
N SER A 166 4.38 8.94 2.82
CA SER A 166 4.51 10.25 2.16
C SER A 166 5.15 10.15 0.78
N MET A 167 6.16 9.30 0.62
CA MET A 167 6.75 9.03 -0.70
C MET A 167 5.71 8.50 -1.68
N VAL A 168 4.89 7.55 -1.25
CA VAL A 168 3.91 6.88 -2.12
C VAL A 168 2.69 7.76 -2.41
N SER A 169 2.18 8.49 -1.39
CA SER A 169 0.88 9.17 -1.49
C SER A 169 0.97 10.64 -1.87
N PHE A 170 2.12 11.30 -1.62
CA PHE A 170 2.26 12.76 -1.75
C PHE A 170 3.50 13.17 -2.56
N SER A 171 4.10 12.27 -3.32
CA SER A 171 5.23 12.60 -4.19
C SER A 171 5.14 11.88 -5.54
N ASN A 172 6.03 12.25 -6.47
CA ASN A 172 6.21 11.59 -7.75
C ASN A 172 7.42 10.63 -7.74
N ILE A 173 7.88 10.21 -6.57
CA ILE A 173 8.93 9.19 -6.46
C ILE A 173 8.41 7.89 -7.07
N PRO A 174 9.17 7.25 -7.98
CA PRO A 174 8.76 5.97 -8.57
C PRO A 174 8.44 4.92 -7.51
N TYR A 175 7.39 4.15 -7.70
CA TYR A 175 6.97 3.14 -6.71
C TYR A 175 8.07 2.13 -6.38
N SER A 176 8.88 1.74 -7.37
CA SER A 176 10.02 0.86 -7.17
C SER A 176 11.11 1.48 -6.28
N GLU A 177 11.34 2.78 -6.40
CA GLU A 177 12.27 3.52 -5.56
C GLU A 177 11.72 3.70 -4.15
N ALA A 178 10.46 4.13 -4.01
CA ALA A 178 9.79 4.27 -2.72
C ALA A 178 9.81 2.94 -1.95
N TRP A 179 9.57 1.81 -2.62
CA TRP A 179 9.69 0.48 -2.03
C TRP A 179 11.08 0.19 -1.50
N GLN A 180 12.12 0.41 -2.32
CA GLN A 180 13.51 0.16 -1.92
C GLN A 180 13.94 1.04 -0.73
N VAL A 181 13.60 2.32 -0.77
CA VAL A 181 13.90 3.26 0.33
C VAL A 181 13.15 2.86 1.59
N GLY A 182 11.85 2.56 1.49
CA GLY A 182 11.03 2.15 2.62
C GLY A 182 11.55 0.89 3.31
N MET A 183 12.02 -0.11 2.52
CA MET A 183 12.59 -1.33 3.09
C MET A 183 13.95 -1.09 3.77
N LYS A 184 14.74 -0.13 3.29
CA LYS A 184 15.95 0.30 4.01
C LYS A 184 15.59 0.99 5.32
N GLN A 185 14.64 1.91 5.30
CA GLN A 185 14.14 2.60 6.49
C GLN A 185 13.61 1.61 7.54
N GLU A 186 12.87 0.58 7.12
CA GLU A 186 12.36 -0.43 8.05
C GLU A 186 13.50 -1.21 8.73
N LYS A 187 14.54 -1.61 7.98
CA LYS A 187 15.73 -2.27 8.54
C LYS A 187 16.46 -1.37 9.56
N MET A 188 16.58 -0.08 9.25
CA MET A 188 17.19 0.89 10.18
C MET A 188 16.36 0.99 11.46
N MET A 189 15.05 1.11 11.33
CA MET A 189 14.15 1.18 12.49
C MET A 189 14.18 -0.09 13.33
N GLN A 190 14.32 -1.27 12.74
CA GLN A 190 14.52 -2.52 13.50
C GLN A 190 15.75 -2.43 14.41
N SER A 191 16.85 -1.83 13.95
CA SER A 191 18.06 -1.64 14.75
C SER A 191 17.82 -0.67 15.91
N ILE A 192 17.09 0.42 15.68
CA ILE A 192 16.73 1.39 16.72
C ILE A 192 15.79 0.78 17.76
N MET A 193 14.76 0.06 17.31
CA MET A 193 13.78 -0.59 18.19
C MET A 193 14.37 -1.73 19.07
N ASN A 194 15.55 -2.23 18.74
CA ASN A 194 16.27 -3.22 19.54
C ASN A 194 17.13 -2.60 20.67
N ILE A 195 17.17 -1.29 20.79
CA ILE A 195 17.86 -0.62 21.92
C ILE A 195 17.09 -0.92 23.21
N SER A 196 17.78 -1.42 24.24
CA SER A 196 17.15 -1.98 25.45
C SER A 196 16.27 -1.01 26.25
N ASN A 197 16.53 0.28 26.20
CA ASN A 197 15.77 1.32 26.89
C ASN A 197 15.01 2.25 25.93
N ILE A 198 14.69 1.81 24.72
CA ILE A 198 14.07 2.63 23.68
C ILE A 198 12.74 3.26 24.12
N ASN A 199 11.95 2.56 24.93
CA ASN A 199 10.68 3.07 25.44
C ASN A 199 10.83 4.36 26.29
N GLU A 200 11.97 4.51 26.95
CA GLU A 200 12.27 5.67 27.83
C GLU A 200 13.07 6.75 27.12
N THR A 201 13.86 6.37 26.11
CA THR A 201 14.81 7.28 25.43
C THR A 201 14.45 7.60 23.98
N TRP A 202 13.30 7.17 23.51
CA TRP A 202 12.87 7.25 22.11
C TRP A 202 12.95 8.66 21.49
N ASP A 203 12.81 9.69 22.31
CA ASP A 203 12.79 11.09 21.88
C ASP A 203 14.11 11.85 22.20
N SER A 204 15.16 11.12 22.64
CA SER A 204 16.46 11.72 22.97
C SER A 204 17.27 12.10 21.73
N GLU A 205 18.19 13.05 21.89
CA GLU A 205 19.16 13.43 20.86
C GLU A 205 20.04 12.24 20.46
N GLU A 206 20.41 11.37 21.42
CA GLU A 206 21.20 10.17 21.16
C GLU A 206 20.53 9.26 20.14
N ILE A 207 19.21 9.05 20.21
CA ILE A 207 18.47 8.25 19.24
C ILE A 207 18.46 8.94 17.87
N MET A 208 18.27 10.25 17.83
CA MET A 208 18.29 11.01 16.56
C MET A 208 19.67 10.94 15.89
N GLU A 209 20.75 11.07 16.68
CA GLU A 209 22.14 10.91 16.18
C GLU A 209 22.41 9.49 15.67
N LYS A 210 21.95 8.46 16.38
CA LYS A 210 22.05 7.08 15.91
C LYS A 210 21.33 6.86 14.58
N MET A 211 20.12 7.41 14.43
CA MET A 211 19.41 7.37 13.16
C MET A 211 20.17 8.07 12.03
N LEU A 212 20.76 9.25 12.32
CA LEU A 212 21.61 9.96 11.36
C LEU A 212 22.82 9.16 10.92
N GLY A 213 23.41 8.38 11.82
CA GLY A 213 24.55 7.52 11.51
C GLY A 213 24.20 6.27 10.68
N LEU A 214 22.92 5.95 10.52
CA LEU A 214 22.43 4.80 9.72
C LEU A 214 22.04 5.20 8.27
N ILE A 215 21.86 6.49 7.98
CA ILE A 215 21.55 7.02 6.65
C ILE A 215 22.81 7.17 5.82
#